data_35dc357f9df0825848d8cbaae85fc434
#
_entry.id   35dc357f9df0825848d8cbaae85fc434
#
_cell.length_a   1.000
_cell.length_b   1.000
_cell.length_c   1.000
_cell.angle_alpha   90.00
_cell.angle_beta   90.00
_cell.angle_gamma   90.00
#
_symmetry.space_group_name_H-M   'P 1'
#
loop_
_entity.id
_entity.type
_entity.pdbx_description
1 polymer ?
#
loop_
_entity_poly.entity_id
_entity_poly.type
_entity_poly.pdbx_seq_one_letter_code
_entity_poly.pdbx_strand_id
1 'polypeptide(L)'
;LKGAVWRTKAGIVFLKTPVGLLTLSSKTTLKDLKASHEVSFWVHDRHSAVEIRKRSDGSLVHRYLSGPMTLGPDSSKTLRCWTADGEQTVHYGTQESKLAAYHEGDQLTVEVDESQTIIGVHDLQFDLQISQTPPAGSSAHVLLTGSVSKLKSNFVFFRTPVGVVMINSKIGIPPVKVGHTLTLHIDDGHVTAEVRMTTKPAA
;
A
#
# COMPACT_ATOMS: atom_id res chain seq x y z
N LEU A 1 4.02 3.25 -8.23
CA LEU A 1 5.30 3.86 -7.82
C LEU A 1 6.44 2.87 -7.95
N LYS A 2 7.56 3.30 -8.49
CA LYS A 2 8.82 2.56 -8.46
C LYS A 2 9.79 3.27 -7.53
N GLY A 3 10.54 2.47 -6.76
CA GLY A 3 11.56 2.99 -5.88
C GLY A 3 12.78 2.08 -5.82
N ALA A 4 13.92 2.65 -5.49
CA ALA A 4 15.13 1.90 -5.20
C ALA A 4 15.27 1.72 -3.70
N VAL A 5 15.71 0.53 -3.30
CA VAL A 5 16.04 0.28 -1.90
C VAL A 5 17.22 1.18 -1.53
N TRP A 6 16.96 2.11 -0.62
CA TRP A 6 17.97 3.06 -0.16
C TRP A 6 18.68 2.57 1.10
N ARG A 7 17.92 1.98 2.01
CA ARG A 7 18.43 1.50 3.29
C ARG A 7 17.52 0.41 3.84
N THR A 8 18.13 -0.53 4.56
CA THR A 8 17.39 -1.52 5.36
C THR A 8 17.87 -1.44 6.82
N LYS A 9 16.95 -1.53 7.76
CA LYS A 9 17.26 -1.53 9.18
C LYS A 9 16.22 -2.34 9.94
N ALA A 10 16.65 -3.42 10.60
CA ALA A 10 15.80 -4.23 11.48
C ALA A 10 14.46 -4.67 10.87
N GLY A 11 14.48 -5.12 9.61
CA GLY A 11 13.27 -5.57 8.91
C GLY A 11 12.42 -4.44 8.31
N ILE A 12 12.90 -3.20 8.37
CA ILE A 12 12.28 -2.04 7.73
C ILE A 12 13.07 -1.69 6.47
N VAL A 13 12.38 -1.53 5.37
CA VAL A 13 12.97 -1.14 4.09
C VAL A 13 12.58 0.28 3.76
N PHE A 14 13.57 1.12 3.47
CA PHE A 14 13.40 2.51 3.10
C PHE A 14 13.61 2.65 1.59
N LEU A 15 12.63 3.23 0.92
CA LEU A 15 12.62 3.38 -0.54
C LEU A 15 12.49 4.84 -0.91
N LYS A 16 13.32 5.30 -1.83
CA LYS A 16 13.12 6.59 -2.48
C LYS A 16 12.21 6.41 -3.68
N THR A 17 11.12 7.17 -3.71
CA THR A 17 10.15 7.18 -4.80
C THR A 17 10.07 8.57 -5.44
N PRO A 18 9.45 8.70 -6.63
CA PRO A 18 9.27 10.02 -7.26
C PRO A 18 8.44 11.01 -6.44
N VAL A 19 7.63 10.54 -5.50
CA VAL A 19 6.79 11.40 -4.66
C VAL A 19 7.36 11.64 -3.26
N GLY A 20 8.37 10.89 -2.86
CA GLY A 20 8.97 10.97 -1.53
C GLY A 20 9.49 9.63 -1.03
N LEU A 21 9.33 9.38 0.26
CA LEU A 21 9.88 8.22 0.95
C LEU A 21 8.77 7.21 1.25
N LEU A 22 9.00 5.96 0.89
CA LEU A 22 8.15 4.82 1.27
C LEU A 22 8.92 3.94 2.24
N THR A 23 8.30 3.59 3.35
CA THR A 23 8.83 2.65 4.33
C THR A 23 7.97 1.40 4.34
N LEU A 24 8.58 0.25 4.19
CA LEU A 24 7.93 -1.05 4.29
C LEU A 24 8.45 -1.79 5.50
N SER A 25 7.55 -2.33 6.31
CA SER A 25 7.90 -3.16 7.46
C SER A 25 7.13 -4.47 7.43
N SER A 26 7.80 -5.55 7.77
CA SER A 26 7.21 -6.87 7.95
C SER A 26 7.90 -7.59 9.10
N LYS A 27 7.15 -8.32 9.88
CA LYS A 27 7.71 -9.08 11.01
C LYS A 27 8.63 -10.22 10.56
N THR A 28 8.58 -10.67 9.31
CA THR A 28 9.19 -11.95 8.94
C THR A 28 10.12 -11.96 7.74
N THR A 29 10.01 -11.08 6.74
CA THR A 29 10.60 -11.41 5.44
C THR A 29 11.38 -10.33 4.70
N LEU A 30 11.50 -9.12 5.23
CA LEU A 30 12.22 -8.05 4.52
C LEU A 30 13.71 -7.97 4.87
N LYS A 31 14.25 -8.99 5.52
CA LYS A 31 15.64 -9.00 6.00
C LYS A 31 16.67 -9.25 4.89
N ASP A 32 16.26 -9.85 3.79
CA ASP A 32 17.12 -10.23 2.68
C ASP A 32 17.19 -9.17 1.57
N LEU A 33 16.52 -8.04 1.72
CA LEU A 33 16.53 -6.98 0.73
C LEU A 33 17.83 -6.19 0.73
N LYS A 34 18.33 -5.91 -0.47
CA LYS A 34 19.62 -5.23 -0.72
C LYS A 34 19.42 -4.02 -1.63
N ALA A 35 20.38 -3.11 -1.63
CA ALA A 35 20.38 -1.95 -2.52
C ALA A 35 20.35 -2.30 -4.02
N SER A 36 20.67 -3.55 -4.38
CA SER A 36 20.57 -4.08 -5.75
C SER A 36 19.14 -4.46 -6.16
N HIS A 37 18.17 -4.33 -5.27
CA HIS A 37 16.77 -4.65 -5.54
C HIS A 37 16.00 -3.40 -5.96
N GLU A 38 15.04 -3.61 -6.86
CA GLU A 38 14.06 -2.60 -7.28
C GLU A 38 12.70 -3.00 -6.72
N VAL A 39 11.98 -2.02 -6.19
CA VAL A 39 10.65 -2.21 -5.64
C VAL A 39 9.63 -1.45 -6.47
N SER A 40 8.58 -2.14 -6.90
CA SER A 40 7.39 -1.54 -7.48
C SER A 40 6.26 -1.61 -6.49
N PHE A 41 5.58 -0.48 -6.28
CA PHE A 41 4.49 -0.35 -5.34
C PHE A 41 3.27 0.22 -6.04
N TRP A 42 2.15 -0.49 -5.94
CA TRP A 42 0.85 -0.05 -6.42
C TRP A 42 -0.10 0.04 -5.25
N VAL A 43 -0.87 1.11 -5.18
CA VAL A 43 -1.90 1.27 -4.17
C VAL A 43 -3.15 1.89 -4.80
N HIS A 44 -4.27 1.26 -4.52
CA HIS A 44 -5.56 1.69 -5.03
C HIS A 44 -6.64 1.38 -3.99
N ASP A 45 -7.09 2.41 -3.26
CA ASP A 45 -8.05 2.32 -2.17
C ASP A 45 -7.61 1.35 -1.07
N ARG A 46 -8.26 0.21 -0.92
CA ARG A 46 -7.93 -0.82 0.08
C ARG A 46 -6.94 -1.87 -0.41
N HIS A 47 -6.48 -1.75 -1.64
CA HIS A 47 -5.62 -2.73 -2.30
C HIS A 47 -4.21 -2.18 -2.44
N SER A 48 -3.23 -3.03 -2.18
CA SER A 48 -1.84 -2.71 -2.48
C SER A 48 -1.11 -3.93 -3.04
N ALA A 49 -0.12 -3.66 -3.88
CA ALA A 49 0.76 -4.68 -4.41
C ALA A 49 2.21 -4.18 -4.31
N VAL A 50 3.08 -5.02 -3.78
CA VAL A 50 4.50 -4.73 -3.66
C VAL A 50 5.27 -5.84 -4.37
N GLU A 51 6.08 -5.47 -5.34
CA GLU A 51 6.89 -6.41 -6.11
C GLU A 51 8.35 -6.03 -6.01
N ILE A 52 9.17 -6.97 -5.59
CA ILE A 52 10.60 -6.78 -5.37
C ILE A 52 11.34 -7.67 -6.35
N ARG A 53 12.16 -7.06 -7.21
CA ARG A 53 12.95 -7.75 -8.24
C ARG A 53 14.42 -7.40 -8.12
N LYS A 54 15.28 -8.34 -8.53
CA LYS A 54 16.69 -8.05 -8.74
C LYS A 54 16.87 -7.17 -9.96
N ARG A 55 17.67 -6.11 -9.84
CA ARG A 55 17.98 -5.23 -10.98
C ARG A 55 18.80 -5.92 -12.06
N SER A 56 19.63 -6.89 -11.68
CA SER A 56 20.59 -7.54 -12.59
C SER A 56 19.90 -8.35 -13.68
N ASP A 57 18.85 -9.10 -13.36
CA ASP A 57 18.18 -10.03 -14.27
C ASP A 57 16.65 -9.91 -14.28
N GLY A 58 16.08 -9.03 -13.47
CA GLY A 58 14.65 -8.83 -13.35
C GLY A 58 13.92 -9.97 -12.63
N SER A 59 14.63 -10.92 -12.01
CA SER A 59 14.00 -12.04 -11.31
C SER A 59 13.24 -11.58 -10.07
N LEU A 60 12.10 -12.22 -9.83
CA LEU A 60 11.25 -11.93 -8.67
C LEU A 60 11.92 -12.42 -7.39
N VAL A 61 12.00 -11.54 -6.40
CA VAL A 61 12.43 -11.88 -5.03
C VAL A 61 11.21 -12.10 -4.14
N HIS A 62 10.31 -11.12 -4.11
CA HIS A 62 9.06 -11.18 -3.37
C HIS A 62 7.94 -10.49 -4.14
N ARG A 63 6.72 -11.00 -3.99
CA ARG A 63 5.50 -10.32 -4.43
C ARG A 63 4.46 -10.42 -3.33
N TYR A 64 4.03 -9.26 -2.81
CA TYR A 64 3.00 -9.16 -1.77
C TYR A 64 1.76 -8.52 -2.35
N LEU A 65 0.61 -9.13 -2.08
CA LEU A 65 -0.70 -8.60 -2.47
C LEU A 65 -1.52 -8.38 -1.21
N SER A 66 -2.10 -7.19 -1.07
CA SER A 66 -2.93 -6.83 0.07
C SER A 66 -4.30 -6.39 -0.39
N GLY A 67 -5.31 -6.77 0.36
CA GLY A 67 -6.69 -6.37 0.10
C GLY A 67 -7.65 -6.92 1.15
N PRO A 68 -8.95 -6.58 1.04
CA PRO A 68 -9.96 -7.11 1.93
C PRO A 68 -10.24 -8.57 1.61
N MET A 69 -10.33 -9.40 2.65
CA MET A 69 -10.79 -10.78 2.50
C MET A 69 -12.25 -10.79 2.04
N THR A 70 -12.56 -11.61 1.06
CA THR A 70 -13.92 -11.80 0.54
C THR A 70 -14.31 -13.27 0.61
N LEU A 71 -15.62 -13.52 0.64
CA LEU A 71 -16.16 -14.88 0.54
C LEU A 71 -16.57 -15.16 -0.90
N GLY A 72 -16.05 -16.25 -1.45
CA GLY A 72 -16.44 -16.73 -2.78
C GLY A 72 -17.78 -17.46 -2.77
N PRO A 73 -18.27 -17.94 -3.95
CA PRO A 73 -19.58 -18.56 -4.09
C PRO A 73 -19.83 -19.76 -3.17
N ASP A 74 -18.78 -20.51 -2.83
CA ASP A 74 -18.86 -21.71 -1.98
C ASP A 74 -18.41 -21.42 -0.55
N SER A 75 -18.53 -20.18 -0.08
CA SER A 75 -17.97 -19.71 1.19
C SER A 75 -16.45 -19.89 1.29
N SER A 76 -15.78 -20.11 0.17
CA SER A 76 -14.33 -20.13 0.09
C SER A 76 -13.77 -18.74 0.31
N LYS A 77 -12.69 -18.64 1.08
CA LYS A 77 -12.03 -17.37 1.32
C LYS A 77 -11.20 -16.97 0.10
N THR A 78 -11.33 -15.73 -0.28
CA THR A 78 -10.62 -15.15 -1.41
C THR A 78 -10.03 -13.80 -1.02
N LEU A 79 -9.00 -13.37 -1.73
CA LEU A 79 -8.46 -12.03 -1.61
C LEU A 79 -8.65 -11.29 -2.93
N ARG A 80 -9.31 -10.14 -2.86
CA ARG A 80 -9.34 -9.20 -3.99
C ARG A 80 -8.14 -8.28 -3.86
N CYS A 81 -7.40 -8.12 -4.95
CA CYS A 81 -6.25 -7.23 -5.02
C CYS A 81 -6.28 -6.43 -6.32
N TRP A 82 -5.77 -5.24 -6.27
CA TRP A 82 -5.60 -4.38 -7.43
C TRP A 82 -4.14 -4.32 -7.83
N THR A 83 -3.86 -4.57 -9.09
CA THR A 83 -2.52 -4.52 -9.68
C THR A 83 -2.50 -3.56 -10.86
N ALA A 84 -1.35 -3.38 -11.48
CA ALA A 84 -1.23 -2.60 -12.72
C ALA A 84 -2.14 -3.12 -13.85
N ASP A 85 -2.49 -4.40 -13.82
CA ASP A 85 -3.38 -5.05 -14.79
C ASP A 85 -4.87 -5.02 -14.39
N GLY A 86 -5.21 -4.29 -13.33
CA GLY A 86 -6.55 -4.16 -12.79
C GLY A 86 -6.82 -5.03 -11.57
N GLU A 87 -8.10 -5.20 -11.25
CA GLU A 87 -8.52 -5.99 -10.09
C GLU A 87 -8.42 -7.49 -10.39
N GLN A 88 -7.83 -8.22 -9.46
CA GLN A 88 -7.68 -9.68 -9.53
C GLN A 88 -8.16 -10.34 -8.25
N THR A 89 -8.61 -11.58 -8.34
CA THR A 89 -9.00 -12.39 -7.20
C THR A 89 -8.02 -13.55 -7.05
N VAL A 90 -7.48 -13.71 -5.85
CA VAL A 90 -6.54 -14.78 -5.51
C VAL A 90 -7.21 -15.73 -4.52
N HIS A 91 -7.05 -17.04 -4.75
CA HIS A 91 -7.57 -18.08 -3.89
C HIS A 91 -6.48 -18.63 -2.98
N TYR A 92 -6.82 -18.86 -1.72
CA TYR A 92 -5.84 -19.27 -0.71
C TYR A 92 -5.42 -20.74 -0.79
N GLY A 93 -6.27 -21.61 -1.34
CA GLY A 93 -5.95 -23.03 -1.48
C GLY A 93 -5.53 -23.66 -0.15
N THR A 94 -4.33 -24.27 -0.13
CA THR A 94 -3.78 -24.93 1.06
C THR A 94 -3.44 -23.99 2.21
N GLN A 95 -3.36 -22.69 1.99
CA GLN A 95 -3.10 -21.69 3.02
C GLN A 95 -4.37 -21.24 3.76
N GLU A 96 -5.53 -21.74 3.38
CA GLU A 96 -6.82 -21.33 3.97
C GLU A 96 -6.89 -21.55 5.48
N SER A 97 -6.23 -22.59 6.00
CA SER A 97 -6.19 -22.88 7.43
C SER A 97 -5.59 -21.75 8.28
N LYS A 98 -4.70 -20.94 7.69
CA LYS A 98 -4.09 -19.76 8.35
C LYS A 98 -5.07 -18.59 8.49
N LEU A 99 -6.23 -18.68 7.84
CA LEU A 99 -7.22 -17.62 7.79
C LEU A 99 -8.37 -17.81 8.77
N ALA A 100 -8.33 -18.83 9.62
CA ALA A 100 -9.42 -19.13 10.55
C ALA A 100 -9.77 -17.97 11.50
N ALA A 101 -8.80 -17.13 11.83
CA ALA A 101 -8.97 -15.96 12.69
C ALA A 101 -9.47 -14.70 11.95
N TYR A 102 -9.57 -14.74 10.63
CA TYR A 102 -9.97 -13.59 9.81
C TYR A 102 -11.40 -13.69 9.34
N HIS A 103 -12.06 -12.55 9.20
CA HIS A 103 -13.44 -12.42 8.78
C HIS A 103 -13.55 -11.65 7.47
N GLU A 104 -14.69 -11.75 6.80
CA GLU A 104 -14.96 -10.98 5.59
C GLU A 104 -14.75 -9.47 5.85
N GLY A 105 -14.01 -8.82 4.95
CA GLY A 105 -13.66 -7.41 5.04
C GLY A 105 -12.35 -7.12 5.77
N ASP A 106 -11.76 -8.09 6.47
CA ASP A 106 -10.46 -7.92 7.12
C ASP A 106 -9.36 -7.70 6.08
N GLN A 107 -8.46 -6.78 6.36
CA GLN A 107 -7.32 -6.50 5.51
C GLN A 107 -6.26 -7.58 5.67
N LEU A 108 -5.87 -8.20 4.56
CA LEU A 108 -4.89 -9.28 4.53
C LEU A 108 -3.76 -8.98 3.55
N THR A 109 -2.58 -9.50 3.86
CA THR A 109 -1.44 -9.51 2.94
C THR A 109 -0.98 -10.94 2.72
N VAL A 110 -0.82 -11.32 1.46
CA VAL A 110 -0.29 -12.62 1.06
C VAL A 110 0.95 -12.45 0.21
N GLU A 111 1.87 -13.40 0.33
CA GLU A 111 3.01 -13.53 -0.57
C GLU A 111 2.69 -14.57 -1.64
N VAL A 112 2.95 -14.23 -2.89
CA VAL A 112 2.75 -15.12 -4.04
C VAL A 112 4.06 -15.29 -4.80
N ASP A 113 4.22 -16.44 -5.44
CA ASP A 113 5.34 -16.69 -6.35
C ASP A 113 5.05 -16.21 -7.78
N GLU A 114 5.95 -16.47 -8.72
CA GLU A 114 5.78 -16.06 -10.12
C GLU A 114 4.58 -16.71 -10.82
N SER A 115 4.12 -17.84 -10.33
CA SER A 115 2.94 -18.54 -10.86
C SER A 115 1.62 -18.12 -10.20
N GLN A 116 1.63 -17.08 -9.36
CA GLN A 116 0.48 -16.59 -8.60
C GLN A 116 0.00 -17.59 -7.52
N THR A 117 0.87 -18.49 -7.10
CA THR A 117 0.59 -19.41 -5.99
C THR A 117 0.91 -18.73 -4.66
N ILE A 118 -0.01 -18.80 -3.71
CA ILE A 118 0.21 -18.24 -2.39
C ILE A 118 1.17 -19.11 -1.62
N ILE A 119 2.27 -18.50 -1.16
CA ILE A 119 3.32 -19.16 -0.39
C ILE A 119 3.36 -18.74 1.07
N GLY A 120 2.61 -17.72 1.45
CA GLY A 120 2.53 -17.28 2.84
C GLY A 120 1.46 -16.22 3.07
N VAL A 121 1.09 -16.06 4.35
CA VAL A 121 0.24 -14.99 4.84
C VAL A 121 1.09 -14.13 5.76
N HIS A 122 1.17 -12.83 5.50
CA HIS A 122 2.05 -11.90 6.19
C HIS A 122 1.30 -10.68 6.68
N ASP A 123 1.89 -9.97 7.59
CA ASP A 123 1.48 -8.63 8.01
C ASP A 123 2.50 -7.63 7.46
N LEU A 124 2.16 -7.00 6.36
CA LEU A 124 2.98 -5.97 5.74
C LEU A 124 2.32 -4.61 5.97
N GLN A 125 3.06 -3.69 6.55
CA GLN A 125 2.61 -2.32 6.75
C GLN A 125 3.53 -1.37 6.00
N PHE A 126 2.97 -0.27 5.52
CA PHE A 126 3.77 0.79 4.93
C PHE A 126 3.45 2.15 5.52
N ASP A 127 4.46 3.01 5.51
CA ASP A 127 4.31 4.44 5.75
C ASP A 127 4.81 5.18 4.52
N LEU A 128 3.95 5.97 3.91
CA LEU A 128 4.28 6.74 2.72
C LEU A 128 4.38 8.22 3.08
N GLN A 129 5.56 8.80 2.90
CA GLN A 129 5.77 10.23 3.02
C GLN A 129 5.77 10.86 1.62
N ILE A 130 4.76 11.68 1.37
CA ILE A 130 4.63 12.40 0.10
C ILE A 130 5.07 13.84 0.32
N SER A 131 6.27 14.15 -0.14
CA SER A 131 6.91 15.45 0.08
C SER A 131 6.99 16.32 -1.16
N GLN A 132 6.70 15.77 -2.31
CA GLN A 132 6.78 16.48 -3.59
C GLN A 132 5.77 15.96 -4.60
N THR A 133 5.38 16.85 -5.52
CA THR A 133 4.55 16.46 -6.67
C THR A 133 5.36 15.57 -7.60
N PRO A 134 4.81 14.45 -8.11
CA PRO A 134 5.51 13.62 -9.05
C PRO A 134 5.78 14.37 -10.36
N PRO A 135 6.87 14.06 -11.07
CA PRO A 135 7.13 14.65 -12.37
C PRO A 135 6.02 14.36 -13.37
N ALA A 136 5.75 15.31 -14.27
CA ALA A 136 4.82 15.11 -15.37
C ALA A 136 5.25 13.91 -16.22
N GLY A 137 4.31 13.07 -16.65
CA GLY A 137 4.57 11.85 -17.41
C GLY A 137 5.10 10.69 -16.57
N SER A 138 5.17 10.83 -15.23
CA SER A 138 5.52 9.71 -14.37
C SER A 138 4.36 8.71 -14.32
N SER A 139 4.68 7.40 -14.27
CA SER A 139 3.69 6.32 -14.13
C SER A 139 3.20 6.12 -12.69
N ALA A 140 3.38 7.12 -11.83
CA ALA A 140 2.96 7.05 -10.44
C ALA A 140 1.44 7.11 -10.33
N HIS A 141 0.84 6.06 -9.76
CA HIS A 141 -0.59 6.00 -9.44
C HIS A 141 -0.78 5.68 -7.97
N VAL A 142 -1.52 6.53 -7.27
CA VAL A 142 -1.89 6.31 -5.87
C VAL A 142 -3.32 6.81 -5.67
N LEU A 143 -4.20 5.95 -5.19
CA LEU A 143 -5.52 6.33 -4.72
C LEU A 143 -5.69 5.81 -3.30
N LEU A 144 -5.87 6.71 -2.34
CA LEU A 144 -6.01 6.37 -0.94
C LEU A 144 -7.07 7.22 -0.27
N THR A 145 -7.93 6.58 0.49
CA THR A 145 -8.89 7.25 1.37
C THR A 145 -8.60 6.87 2.81
N GLY A 146 -8.55 7.85 3.67
CA GLY A 146 -8.27 7.62 5.07
C GLY A 146 -8.73 8.76 5.98
N SER A 147 -8.59 8.54 7.27
CA SER A 147 -8.97 9.50 8.31
C SER A 147 -7.77 10.32 8.74
N VAL A 148 -7.90 11.63 8.74
CA VAL A 148 -6.86 12.55 9.24
C VAL A 148 -6.70 12.33 10.74
N SER A 149 -5.53 11.89 11.15
CA SER A 149 -5.24 11.53 12.54
C SER A 149 -4.40 12.57 13.28
N LYS A 150 -3.60 13.34 12.55
CA LYS A 150 -2.68 14.33 13.15
C LYS A 150 -2.33 15.41 12.15
N LEU A 151 -2.11 16.61 12.67
CA LEU A 151 -1.54 17.74 11.93
C LEU A 151 -0.30 18.19 12.67
N LYS A 152 0.82 18.35 11.98
CA LYS A 152 2.08 18.84 12.56
C LYS A 152 2.85 19.67 11.55
N SER A 153 3.07 20.94 11.86
CA SER A 153 3.75 21.88 10.95
C SER A 153 3.06 21.90 9.57
N ASN A 154 3.77 21.54 8.52
CA ASN A 154 3.25 21.47 7.16
C ASN A 154 2.81 20.05 6.75
N PHE A 155 2.70 19.11 7.70
CA PHE A 155 2.37 17.74 7.40
C PHE A 155 0.97 17.35 7.88
N VAL A 156 0.28 16.62 7.04
CA VAL A 156 -1.00 15.99 7.33
C VAL A 156 -0.77 14.46 7.40
N PHE A 157 -1.15 13.87 8.52
CA PHE A 157 -1.08 12.42 8.72
C PHE A 157 -2.48 11.86 8.59
N PHE A 158 -2.66 10.89 7.71
CA PHE A 158 -3.94 10.19 7.62
C PHE A 158 -3.74 8.67 7.58
N ARG A 159 -4.65 7.96 8.23
CA ARG A 159 -4.64 6.50 8.33
C ARG A 159 -5.52 5.92 7.26
N THR A 160 -4.96 5.02 6.48
CA THR A 160 -5.64 4.27 5.44
C THR A 160 -5.68 2.78 5.81
N PRO A 161 -6.55 1.97 5.17
CA PRO A 161 -6.57 0.52 5.42
C PRO A 161 -5.24 -0.19 5.14
N VAL A 162 -4.40 0.37 4.29
CA VAL A 162 -3.14 -0.27 3.87
C VAL A 162 -1.89 0.32 4.56
N GLY A 163 -2.02 1.41 5.29
CA GLY A 163 -0.91 2.02 6.01
C GLY A 163 -1.12 3.49 6.34
N VAL A 164 -0.11 4.13 6.91
CA VAL A 164 -0.13 5.54 7.28
C VAL A 164 0.52 6.37 6.18
N VAL A 165 -0.15 7.48 5.82
CA VAL A 165 0.36 8.41 4.81
C VAL A 165 0.58 9.78 5.45
N MET A 166 1.76 10.34 5.25
CA MET A 166 2.13 11.68 5.66
C MET A 166 2.33 12.53 4.41
N ILE A 167 1.55 13.60 4.30
CA ILE A 167 1.58 14.49 3.13
C ILE A 167 2.09 15.86 3.56
N ASN A 168 3.03 16.42 2.79
CA ASN A 168 3.37 17.82 2.90
C ASN A 168 2.25 18.69 2.30
N SER A 169 1.65 19.56 3.08
CA SER A 169 0.55 20.42 2.64
C SER A 169 0.91 21.37 1.48
N LYS A 170 2.20 21.62 1.27
CA LYS A 170 2.69 22.45 0.16
C LYS A 170 2.45 21.84 -1.23
N ILE A 171 2.11 20.56 -1.33
CA ILE A 171 1.78 19.94 -2.62
C ILE A 171 0.38 20.30 -3.13
N GLY A 172 -0.40 21.09 -2.38
CA GLY A 172 -1.68 21.62 -2.84
C GLY A 172 -2.92 20.93 -2.30
N ILE A 173 -2.85 20.35 -1.10
CA ILE A 173 -4.05 19.80 -0.44
C ILE A 173 -4.88 20.93 0.20
N PRO A 174 -6.23 20.80 0.22
CA PRO A 174 -7.09 21.76 0.89
C PRO A 174 -6.90 21.72 2.42
N PRO A 175 -7.33 22.77 3.14
CA PRO A 175 -7.28 22.77 4.61
C PRO A 175 -8.06 21.58 5.19
N VAL A 176 -7.46 20.88 6.14
CA VAL A 176 -8.05 19.72 6.81
C VAL A 176 -7.97 19.86 8.33
N LYS A 177 -8.85 19.13 9.01
CA LYS A 177 -8.83 18.99 10.47
C LYS A 177 -8.77 17.52 10.85
N VAL A 178 -8.28 17.23 12.05
CA VAL A 178 -8.32 15.88 12.61
C VAL A 178 -9.76 15.36 12.61
N GLY A 179 -9.96 14.12 12.17
CA GLY A 179 -11.27 13.50 12.01
C GLY A 179 -11.89 13.64 10.62
N HIS A 180 -11.38 14.52 9.76
CA HIS A 180 -11.84 14.59 8.37
C HIS A 180 -11.42 13.33 7.60
N THR A 181 -12.21 12.97 6.62
CA THR A 181 -11.84 11.94 5.63
C THR A 181 -11.14 12.63 4.45
N LEU A 182 -9.95 12.16 4.15
CA LEU A 182 -9.13 12.64 3.04
C LEU A 182 -9.00 11.54 1.98
N THR A 183 -9.31 11.88 0.74
CA THR A 183 -9.02 11.05 -0.42
C THR A 183 -7.92 11.71 -1.22
N LEU A 184 -6.79 11.03 -1.35
CA LEU A 184 -5.65 11.46 -2.15
C LEU A 184 -5.60 10.66 -3.44
N HIS A 185 -5.51 11.34 -4.56
CA HIS A 185 -5.30 10.71 -5.86
C HIS A 185 -4.08 11.34 -6.54
N ILE A 186 -3.14 10.50 -6.91
CA ILE A 186 -1.96 10.86 -7.71
C ILE A 186 -2.00 10.04 -8.98
N ASP A 187 -2.02 10.69 -10.12
CA ASP A 187 -2.05 10.04 -11.42
C ASP A 187 -1.40 10.93 -12.47
N ASP A 188 -0.49 10.36 -13.25
CA ASP A 188 0.22 11.03 -14.36
C ASP A 188 0.74 12.44 -14.01
N GLY A 189 1.40 12.57 -12.87
CA GLY A 189 1.96 13.84 -12.42
C GLY A 189 0.94 14.80 -11.81
N HIS A 190 -0.33 14.45 -11.71
CA HIS A 190 -1.38 15.26 -11.12
C HIS A 190 -1.72 14.77 -9.72
N VAL A 191 -1.81 15.72 -8.77
CA VAL A 191 -2.23 15.46 -7.40
C VAL A 191 -3.56 16.14 -7.18
N THR A 192 -4.56 15.36 -6.78
CA THR A 192 -5.87 15.87 -6.34
C THR A 192 -6.18 15.34 -4.95
N ALA A 193 -6.83 16.17 -4.14
CA ALA A 193 -7.24 15.80 -2.79
C ALA A 193 -8.66 16.25 -2.54
N GLU A 194 -9.49 15.34 -2.05
CA GLU A 194 -10.86 15.60 -1.66
C GLU A 194 -10.99 15.41 -0.15
N VAL A 195 -11.60 16.41 0.51
CA VAL A 195 -11.81 16.38 1.96
C VAL A 195 -13.29 16.33 2.24
N ARG A 196 -13.70 15.35 3.06
CA ARG A 196 -15.06 15.23 3.56
C ARG A 196 -15.08 15.36 5.07
N MET A 197 -16.06 16.07 5.60
CA MET A 197 -16.33 16.10 7.03
C MET A 197 -16.94 14.76 7.43
N THR A 198 -16.38 14.14 8.48
CA THR A 198 -17.00 12.95 9.05
C THR A 198 -18.29 13.42 9.75
N THR A 199 -19.45 13.10 9.18
CA THR A 199 -20.72 13.27 9.87
C THR A 199 -20.73 12.28 11.03
N LYS A 200 -20.71 12.77 12.29
CA LYS A 200 -21.09 11.94 13.43
C LYS A 200 -22.47 11.37 13.13
N PRO A 201 -22.68 10.05 13.25
CA PRO A 201 -24.04 9.54 13.21
C PRO A 201 -24.84 10.25 14.29
N ALA A 202 -26.00 10.75 13.92
CA ALA A 202 -26.92 11.35 14.87
C ALA A 202 -27.15 10.39 16.02
N ALA A 203 -26.90 10.88 17.21
CA ALA A 203 -27.12 10.10 18.43
C ALA A 203 -28.59 9.71 18.58
#